data_7f941d3851e01a5843ec16631e953c7c
#
_entry.id   7f941d3851e01a5843ec16631e953c7c
#
_cell.length_a   1.000
_cell.length_b   1.000
_cell.length_c   1.000
_cell.angle_alpha   90.00
_cell.angle_beta   90.00
_cell.angle_gamma   90.00
#
_symmetry.space_group_name_H-M   'P 1'
#
loop_
_entity.id
_entity.type
_entity.pdbx_description
1 polymer ?
#
loop_
_entity_poly.entity_id
_entity_poly.type
_entity_poly.pdbx_seq_one_letter_code
_entity_poly.pdbx_strand_id
1 'polypeptide(L)'
;MRVRGLLACVLATAPLLLAGAPARGTLTPARAMLAPTPYMGWDTYFAFGGRYSESTVLEQASELLRSGLAREGYRYVWLDAGWWQGARTRSGQIAVDPAQWPHGMRWLTSALHGAGLLAGLYTDVGSSGCGGPNQGSYGHYQQDVDTFAAWGFDAVKVDFCGGIRRRLDPASAYGALHRAILHDSPRRPMLLSICDFLEPGQYENGLYTGEVPTFGGSAFASYGFGPSVGNSWRTDTDVGSPGHVTFATVLRNLDADAAHPEAAGPGHWNDPDYLGPDQGLTPAQFQTQFGMWAILAAPLMISADLTSLSPSSRATVSNREVIAVDQDPAGIQGTLVSSAGAAQVWVKPLRDGSRAVALLNRGPETLAIATSAAAVGMGPAGAYELRDLWTGSTRMTAGPIEAGVPGESTLLLRVRAR
;
A
#
# COMPACT_ATOMS: atom_id res chain seq x y z
N MET A 1 83.58 -20.18 -65.51
CA MET A 1 82.43 -21.06 -65.17
C MET A 1 81.75 -20.46 -63.99
N ARG A 2 80.48 -20.07 -64.16
CA ARG A 2 79.64 -19.32 -63.14
C ARG A 2 78.88 -20.33 -62.31
N VAL A 3 79.03 -20.26 -60.98
CA VAL A 3 78.19 -21.01 -60.03
C VAL A 3 77.20 -20.02 -59.45
N ARG A 4 75.87 -20.32 -59.64
CA ARG A 4 74.75 -19.57 -59.07
C ARG A 4 74.45 -20.15 -57.69
N GLY A 5 74.53 -19.32 -56.66
CA GLY A 5 73.99 -19.65 -55.32
C GLY A 5 72.51 -19.37 -55.22
N LEU A 6 71.71 -20.36 -54.74
CA LEU A 6 70.30 -20.20 -54.38
C LEU A 6 70.22 -19.68 -52.94
N LEU A 7 69.52 -18.58 -52.77
CA LEU A 7 69.11 -18.07 -51.47
C LEU A 7 67.76 -18.74 -51.11
N ALA A 8 67.74 -19.47 -50.03
CA ALA A 8 66.49 -20.00 -49.46
C ALA A 8 65.93 -19.00 -48.46
N CYS A 9 64.74 -18.44 -48.75
CA CYS A 9 63.94 -17.65 -47.79
C CYS A 9 63.24 -18.58 -46.84
N VAL A 10 63.52 -18.48 -45.53
CA VAL A 10 62.80 -19.12 -44.45
C VAL A 10 61.67 -18.17 -44.02
N LEU A 11 60.43 -18.53 -44.29
CA LEU A 11 59.22 -17.85 -43.79
C LEU A 11 58.95 -18.33 -42.35
N ALA A 12 59.13 -17.44 -41.39
CA ALA A 12 58.75 -17.64 -40.02
C ALA A 12 57.23 -17.34 -39.84
N THR A 13 56.46 -18.36 -39.61
CA THR A 13 55.03 -18.21 -39.24
C THR A 13 54.92 -17.95 -37.75
N ALA A 14 54.53 -16.71 -37.39
CA ALA A 14 54.16 -16.38 -36.01
C ALA A 14 52.72 -16.87 -35.69
N PRO A 15 52.45 -17.48 -34.53
CA PRO A 15 51.08 -17.85 -34.15
C PRO A 15 50.29 -16.60 -33.74
N LEU A 16 49.15 -16.36 -34.37
CA LEU A 16 48.15 -15.39 -33.97
C LEU A 16 47.51 -15.87 -32.66
N LEU A 17 47.83 -15.20 -31.55
CA LEU A 17 47.09 -15.34 -30.28
C LEU A 17 45.75 -14.64 -30.47
N LEU A 18 44.66 -15.39 -30.63
CA LEU A 18 43.30 -14.91 -30.51
C LEU A 18 43.06 -14.49 -29.05
N ALA A 19 43.09 -13.19 -28.80
CA ALA A 19 42.63 -12.63 -27.53
C ALA A 19 41.13 -12.91 -27.41
N GLY A 20 40.75 -13.79 -26.49
CA GLY A 20 39.35 -14.05 -26.16
C GLY A 20 38.69 -12.76 -25.69
N ALA A 21 37.58 -12.38 -26.34
CA ALA A 21 36.74 -11.27 -25.89
C ALA A 21 36.25 -11.57 -24.46
N PRO A 22 36.24 -10.57 -23.56
CA PRO A 22 35.70 -10.77 -22.23
C PRO A 22 34.23 -11.18 -22.33
N ALA A 23 33.84 -12.27 -21.66
CA ALA A 23 32.47 -12.71 -21.54
C ALA A 23 31.62 -11.51 -21.04
N ARG A 24 30.71 -11.04 -21.86
CA ARG A 24 29.66 -10.10 -21.42
C ARG A 24 28.93 -10.76 -20.31
N GLY A 25 29.20 -10.35 -19.07
CA GLY A 25 28.36 -10.71 -17.94
C GLY A 25 26.94 -10.32 -18.30
N THR A 26 26.04 -11.28 -18.32
CA THR A 26 24.61 -11.03 -18.40
C THR A 26 24.24 -10.27 -17.13
N LEU A 27 24.04 -8.94 -17.25
CA LEU A 27 23.45 -8.15 -16.20
C LEU A 27 22.09 -8.79 -15.92
N THR A 28 21.94 -9.43 -14.78
CA THR A 28 20.63 -9.84 -14.28
C THR A 28 19.79 -8.57 -14.27
N PRO A 29 18.63 -8.53 -14.94
CA PRO A 29 17.80 -7.33 -14.91
C PRO A 29 17.52 -7.00 -13.44
N ALA A 30 17.76 -5.73 -13.07
CA ALA A 30 17.44 -5.26 -11.73
C ALA A 30 15.98 -5.63 -11.45
N ARG A 31 15.73 -6.29 -10.31
CA ARG A 31 14.36 -6.68 -9.92
C ARG A 31 13.51 -5.40 -9.92
N ALA A 32 12.42 -5.39 -10.67
CA ALA A 32 11.54 -4.22 -10.70
C ALA A 32 11.09 -3.87 -9.27
N MET A 33 11.13 -2.58 -8.94
CA MET A 33 10.68 -2.10 -7.64
C MET A 33 9.19 -2.45 -7.48
N LEU A 34 8.86 -3.11 -6.38
CA LEU A 34 7.46 -3.32 -5.99
C LEU A 34 6.89 -2.01 -5.43
N ALA A 35 5.62 -1.72 -5.72
CA ALA A 35 4.90 -0.53 -5.26
C ALA A 35 5.69 0.78 -5.48
N PRO A 36 6.12 1.14 -6.72
CA PRO A 36 6.82 2.40 -7.01
C PRO A 36 5.97 3.63 -6.69
N THR A 37 4.67 3.49 -6.70
CA THR A 37 3.65 4.37 -6.12
C THR A 37 2.82 3.56 -5.12
N PRO A 38 2.01 4.19 -4.24
CA PRO A 38 1.13 3.45 -3.35
C PRO A 38 0.28 2.45 -4.13
N TYR A 39 0.18 1.21 -3.64
CA TYR A 39 -0.62 0.21 -4.33
C TYR A 39 -2.11 0.45 -4.13
N MET A 40 -2.92 0.04 -5.11
CA MET A 40 -4.35 0.23 -5.12
C MET A 40 -5.06 -1.10 -5.37
N GLY A 41 -6.18 -1.30 -4.68
CA GLY A 41 -6.93 -2.54 -4.83
C GLY A 41 -8.19 -2.61 -3.99
N TRP A 42 -8.62 -3.83 -3.79
CA TRP A 42 -9.78 -4.20 -2.99
C TRP A 42 -9.39 -5.28 -1.98
N ASP A 43 -10.03 -5.22 -0.81
CA ASP A 43 -9.82 -6.13 0.32
C ASP A 43 -11.16 -6.64 0.87
N THR A 44 -11.18 -7.87 1.40
CA THR A 44 -12.41 -8.54 1.86
C THR A 44 -12.93 -8.05 3.22
N TYR A 45 -12.10 -7.39 4.05
CA TYR A 45 -12.35 -7.30 5.50
C TYR A 45 -13.63 -6.58 5.89
N PHE A 46 -13.82 -5.31 5.52
CA PHE A 46 -15.00 -4.54 5.97
C PHE A 46 -16.30 -5.01 5.34
N ALA A 47 -16.27 -5.59 4.14
CA ALA A 47 -17.47 -6.11 3.50
C ALA A 47 -17.93 -7.45 4.07
N PHE A 48 -16.97 -8.37 4.29
CA PHE A 48 -17.29 -9.78 4.51
C PHE A 48 -16.69 -10.34 5.81
N GLY A 49 -15.75 -9.63 6.44
CA GLY A 49 -14.99 -10.16 7.57
C GLY A 49 -14.30 -11.47 7.18
N GLY A 50 -14.41 -12.48 8.02
CA GLY A 50 -13.90 -13.83 7.72
C GLY A 50 -14.89 -14.74 6.97
N ARG A 51 -15.98 -14.22 6.38
CA ARG A 51 -17.06 -15.01 5.79
C ARG A 51 -17.21 -14.73 4.30
N TYR A 52 -16.33 -15.26 3.50
CA TYR A 52 -16.33 -15.15 2.04
C TYR A 52 -15.79 -16.43 1.39
N SER A 53 -15.96 -16.56 0.10
CA SER A 53 -15.59 -17.73 -0.67
C SER A 53 -14.99 -17.34 -2.01
N GLU A 54 -14.56 -18.34 -2.78
CA GLU A 54 -14.08 -18.15 -4.14
C GLU A 54 -15.08 -17.38 -5.02
N SER A 55 -16.37 -17.71 -4.93
CA SER A 55 -17.41 -17.00 -5.70
C SER A 55 -17.54 -15.53 -5.30
N THR A 56 -17.48 -15.22 -4.00
CA THR A 56 -17.47 -13.84 -3.50
C THR A 56 -16.30 -13.05 -4.09
N VAL A 57 -15.10 -13.60 -4.03
CA VAL A 57 -13.90 -12.94 -4.55
C VAL A 57 -13.98 -12.72 -6.06
N LEU A 58 -14.47 -13.69 -6.82
CA LEU A 58 -14.66 -13.56 -8.27
C LEU A 58 -15.71 -12.52 -8.63
N GLU A 59 -16.79 -12.42 -7.86
CA GLU A 59 -17.82 -11.40 -8.04
C GLU A 59 -17.25 -9.99 -7.84
N GLN A 60 -16.48 -9.77 -6.77
CA GLN A 60 -15.83 -8.49 -6.50
C GLN A 60 -14.76 -8.15 -7.55
N ALA A 61 -13.97 -9.13 -7.98
CA ALA A 61 -13.00 -8.97 -9.06
C ALA A 61 -13.70 -8.58 -10.39
N SER A 62 -14.83 -9.21 -10.69
CA SER A 62 -15.65 -8.85 -11.84
C SER A 62 -16.17 -7.42 -11.74
N GLU A 63 -16.57 -6.97 -10.56
CA GLU A 63 -17.03 -5.60 -10.32
C GLU A 63 -15.89 -4.57 -10.47
N LEU A 64 -14.68 -4.85 -9.99
CA LEU A 64 -13.51 -4.01 -10.26
C LEU A 64 -13.30 -3.75 -11.76
N LEU A 65 -13.49 -4.78 -12.57
CA LEU A 65 -13.35 -4.68 -14.03
C LEU A 65 -14.53 -3.93 -14.67
N ARG A 66 -15.76 -4.31 -14.31
CA ARG A 66 -17.00 -3.80 -14.89
C ARG A 66 -17.22 -2.32 -14.58
N SER A 67 -16.95 -1.91 -13.33
CA SER A 67 -17.06 -0.50 -12.90
C SER A 67 -15.99 0.39 -13.51
N GLY A 68 -14.91 -0.20 -14.00
CA GLY A 68 -13.75 0.53 -14.51
C GLY A 68 -12.69 0.86 -13.45
N LEU A 69 -12.89 0.54 -12.18
CA LEU A 69 -11.92 0.80 -11.10
C LEU A 69 -10.54 0.17 -11.39
N ALA A 70 -10.50 -1.02 -12.00
CA ALA A 70 -9.25 -1.64 -12.42
C ALA A 70 -8.46 -0.77 -13.42
N ARG A 71 -9.13 0.01 -14.27
CA ARG A 71 -8.48 0.97 -15.21
C ARG A 71 -7.99 2.23 -14.52
N GLU A 72 -8.57 2.56 -13.36
CA GLU A 72 -8.10 3.67 -12.51
C GLU A 72 -6.90 3.29 -11.63
N GLY A 73 -6.51 2.00 -11.61
CA GLY A 73 -5.34 1.52 -10.89
C GLY A 73 -5.61 0.52 -9.76
N TYR A 74 -6.86 0.25 -9.40
CA TYR A 74 -7.23 -0.75 -8.40
C TYR A 74 -7.00 -2.16 -8.94
N ARG A 75 -5.77 -2.65 -8.79
CA ARG A 75 -5.32 -3.90 -9.40
C ARG A 75 -5.24 -5.08 -8.44
N TYR A 76 -5.04 -4.82 -7.15
CA TYR A 76 -4.98 -5.89 -6.16
C TYR A 76 -6.37 -6.36 -5.74
N VAL A 77 -6.53 -7.68 -5.62
CA VAL A 77 -7.66 -8.37 -4.98
C VAL A 77 -7.08 -9.10 -3.79
N TRP A 78 -7.43 -8.65 -2.59
CA TRP A 78 -6.81 -9.12 -1.36
C TRP A 78 -7.75 -9.96 -0.51
N LEU A 79 -7.30 -11.16 -0.12
CA LEU A 79 -7.96 -12.09 0.78
C LEU A 79 -7.45 -11.82 2.20
N ASP A 80 -8.21 -11.07 3.01
CA ASP A 80 -7.90 -10.86 4.42
C ASP A 80 -8.22 -12.11 5.27
N ALA A 81 -8.14 -12.03 6.59
CA ALA A 81 -8.44 -13.14 7.50
C ALA A 81 -9.74 -13.86 7.12
N GLY A 82 -9.75 -15.18 7.23
CA GLY A 82 -10.92 -16.01 6.87
C GLY A 82 -10.75 -16.86 5.60
N TRP A 83 -9.75 -16.61 4.76
CA TRP A 83 -9.48 -17.46 3.61
C TRP A 83 -8.99 -18.86 3.99
N TRP A 84 -8.41 -18.99 5.17
CA TRP A 84 -7.84 -20.22 5.71
C TRP A 84 -8.25 -20.40 7.17
N GLN A 85 -8.62 -21.63 7.54
CA GLN A 85 -9.12 -21.94 8.88
C GLN A 85 -8.05 -22.57 9.79
N GLY A 86 -6.77 -22.42 9.45
CA GLY A 86 -5.65 -22.89 10.26
C GLY A 86 -5.31 -24.38 10.08
N ALA A 87 -5.97 -25.10 9.16
CA ALA A 87 -5.69 -26.51 8.91
C ALA A 87 -4.34 -26.69 8.21
N ARG A 88 -3.58 -27.68 8.68
CA ARG A 88 -2.31 -28.11 8.05
C ARG A 88 -2.26 -29.63 7.86
N THR A 89 -1.56 -30.05 6.83
CA THR A 89 -1.23 -31.47 6.62
C THR A 89 -0.25 -31.96 7.68
N ARG A 90 0.03 -33.27 7.69
CA ARG A 90 1.06 -33.86 8.57
C ARG A 90 2.47 -33.31 8.32
N SER A 91 2.75 -32.84 7.09
CA SER A 91 4.01 -32.20 6.72
C SER A 91 4.05 -30.70 7.03
N GLY A 92 3.02 -30.15 7.67
CA GLY A 92 2.93 -28.74 8.02
C GLY A 92 2.42 -27.82 6.89
N GLN A 93 2.10 -28.35 5.73
CA GLN A 93 1.58 -27.59 4.59
C GLN A 93 0.17 -27.04 4.88
N ILE A 94 -0.11 -25.81 4.45
CA ILE A 94 -1.44 -25.22 4.54
C ILE A 94 -2.44 -26.07 3.76
N ALA A 95 -3.58 -26.40 4.39
CA ALA A 95 -4.70 -27.10 3.79
C ALA A 95 -5.91 -26.16 3.75
N VAL A 96 -6.31 -25.75 2.56
CA VAL A 96 -7.50 -24.90 2.36
C VAL A 96 -8.77 -25.78 2.30
N ASP A 97 -9.90 -25.19 2.71
CA ASP A 97 -11.19 -25.87 2.64
C ASP A 97 -11.68 -25.93 1.18
N PRO A 98 -11.86 -27.14 0.60
CA PRO A 98 -12.36 -27.26 -0.77
C PRO A 98 -13.82 -26.82 -0.94
N ALA A 99 -14.59 -26.72 0.14
CA ALA A 99 -15.94 -26.15 0.06
C ALA A 99 -15.91 -24.63 -0.10
N GLN A 100 -14.93 -23.96 0.51
CA GLN A 100 -14.71 -22.52 0.37
C GLN A 100 -13.98 -22.19 -0.96
N TRP A 101 -13.05 -23.04 -1.39
CA TRP A 101 -12.17 -22.85 -2.55
C TRP A 101 -12.23 -24.07 -3.48
N PRO A 102 -13.33 -24.27 -4.22
CA PRO A 102 -13.54 -25.48 -5.03
C PRO A 102 -12.46 -25.75 -6.08
N HIS A 103 -11.89 -24.70 -6.67
CA HIS A 103 -10.83 -24.84 -7.68
C HIS A 103 -9.43 -24.67 -7.07
N GLY A 104 -9.33 -24.24 -5.81
CA GLY A 104 -8.09 -24.01 -5.09
C GLY A 104 -7.36 -22.70 -5.45
N MET A 105 -6.40 -22.32 -4.60
CA MET A 105 -5.75 -21.01 -4.63
C MET A 105 -4.98 -20.73 -5.93
N ARG A 106 -4.30 -21.73 -6.49
CA ARG A 106 -3.56 -21.56 -7.76
C ARG A 106 -4.50 -21.24 -8.94
N TRP A 107 -5.66 -21.85 -8.97
CA TRP A 107 -6.65 -21.55 -10.00
C TRP A 107 -7.20 -20.15 -9.83
N LEU A 108 -7.54 -19.74 -8.59
CA LEU A 108 -8.04 -18.41 -8.28
C LEU A 108 -7.05 -17.32 -8.73
N THR A 109 -5.78 -17.43 -8.34
CA THR A 109 -4.76 -16.45 -8.74
C THR A 109 -4.55 -16.43 -10.26
N SER A 110 -4.60 -17.60 -10.93
CA SER A 110 -4.52 -17.67 -12.39
C SER A 110 -5.71 -16.98 -13.06
N ALA A 111 -6.92 -17.11 -12.51
CA ALA A 111 -8.11 -16.42 -13.00
C ALA A 111 -7.99 -14.90 -12.83
N LEU A 112 -7.52 -14.43 -11.66
CA LEU A 112 -7.27 -13.01 -11.40
C LEU A 112 -6.20 -12.44 -12.35
N HIS A 113 -5.08 -13.13 -12.53
CA HIS A 113 -4.02 -12.74 -13.45
C HIS A 113 -4.50 -12.71 -14.91
N GLY A 114 -5.31 -13.70 -15.33
CA GLY A 114 -5.93 -13.73 -16.65
C GLY A 114 -6.84 -12.52 -16.92
N ALA A 115 -7.41 -11.95 -15.87
CA ALA A 115 -8.20 -10.72 -15.90
C ALA A 115 -7.34 -9.43 -15.76
N GLY A 116 -6.03 -9.57 -15.61
CA GLY A 116 -5.09 -8.46 -15.43
C GLY A 116 -5.07 -7.89 -14.00
N LEU A 117 -5.59 -8.61 -13.01
CA LEU A 117 -5.55 -8.27 -11.59
C LEU A 117 -4.38 -8.96 -10.90
N LEU A 118 -4.04 -8.51 -9.69
CA LEU A 118 -3.02 -9.07 -8.81
C LEU A 118 -3.69 -9.66 -7.58
N ALA A 119 -3.09 -10.68 -6.98
CA ALA A 119 -3.65 -11.39 -5.85
C ALA A 119 -2.82 -11.15 -4.58
N GLY A 120 -3.48 -10.77 -3.49
CA GLY A 120 -2.90 -10.69 -2.15
C GLY A 120 -3.59 -11.65 -1.18
N LEU A 121 -2.92 -12.02 -0.10
CA LEU A 121 -3.50 -12.82 0.97
C LEU A 121 -2.97 -12.40 2.33
N TYR A 122 -3.59 -12.93 3.37
CA TYR A 122 -3.33 -12.65 4.78
C TYR A 122 -2.58 -13.80 5.46
N THR A 123 -1.72 -13.47 6.42
CA THR A 123 -1.23 -14.36 7.48
C THR A 123 -0.88 -13.56 8.74
N ASP A 124 -0.30 -14.22 9.76
CA ASP A 124 0.20 -13.60 10.99
C ASP A 124 1.61 -14.13 11.29
N VAL A 125 2.46 -13.31 11.91
CA VAL A 125 3.80 -13.73 12.33
C VAL A 125 3.78 -14.81 13.42
N GLY A 126 2.70 -14.87 14.21
CA GLY A 126 2.51 -15.87 15.26
C GLY A 126 1.97 -17.18 14.72
N SER A 127 1.53 -18.05 15.64
CA SER A 127 0.87 -19.32 15.29
C SER A 127 -0.64 -19.19 15.12
N SER A 128 -1.25 -18.08 15.57
CA SER A 128 -2.67 -17.76 15.39
C SER A 128 -2.78 -16.40 14.74
N GLY A 129 -3.77 -16.20 13.88
CA GLY A 129 -4.09 -14.88 13.33
C GLY A 129 -5.05 -14.09 14.24
N CYS A 130 -5.37 -12.85 13.85
CA CYS A 130 -6.42 -12.05 14.48
C CYS A 130 -7.80 -12.70 14.31
N GLY A 131 -8.04 -13.35 13.17
CA GLY A 131 -9.30 -14.04 12.86
C GLY A 131 -9.48 -15.41 13.52
N GLY A 132 -8.43 -16.04 14.08
CA GLY A 132 -8.59 -17.35 14.71
C GLY A 132 -7.30 -18.11 15.01
N PRO A 133 -7.44 -19.26 15.68
CA PRO A 133 -6.31 -20.11 16.03
C PRO A 133 -5.68 -20.76 14.77
N ASN A 134 -4.37 -21.01 14.84
CA ASN A 134 -3.56 -21.66 13.81
C ASN A 134 -3.50 -20.95 12.44
N GLN A 135 -4.02 -19.72 12.31
CA GLN A 135 -4.02 -18.93 11.08
C GLN A 135 -2.75 -18.11 10.88
N GLY A 136 -1.64 -18.52 11.50
CA GLY A 136 -0.36 -17.82 11.39
C GLY A 136 0.78 -18.74 10.95
N SER A 137 1.88 -18.13 10.55
CA SER A 137 3.00 -18.78 9.88
C SER A 137 4.18 -19.08 10.82
N TYR A 138 4.06 -18.89 12.13
CA TYR A 138 5.15 -19.16 13.07
C TYR A 138 5.68 -20.60 12.99
N GLY A 139 6.99 -20.72 12.79
CA GLY A 139 7.64 -22.02 12.57
C GLY A 139 7.51 -22.56 11.15
N HIS A 140 6.80 -21.85 10.25
CA HIS A 140 6.54 -22.26 8.87
C HIS A 140 6.83 -21.16 7.84
N TYR A 141 7.48 -20.03 8.21
CA TYR A 141 7.61 -18.85 7.34
C TYR A 141 8.07 -19.22 5.92
N GLN A 142 9.17 -19.98 5.77
CA GLN A 142 9.66 -20.35 4.45
C GLN A 142 8.67 -21.26 3.71
N GLN A 143 8.13 -22.27 4.40
CA GLN A 143 7.18 -23.21 3.81
C GLN A 143 5.89 -22.53 3.33
N ASP A 144 5.36 -21.60 4.12
CA ASP A 144 4.14 -20.87 3.80
C ASP A 144 4.39 -19.88 2.66
N VAL A 145 5.48 -19.11 2.70
CA VAL A 145 5.87 -18.19 1.63
C VAL A 145 6.12 -18.94 0.32
N ASP A 146 6.81 -20.08 0.35
CA ASP A 146 6.98 -20.95 -0.84
C ASP A 146 5.62 -21.39 -1.39
N THR A 147 4.67 -21.70 -0.51
CA THR A 147 3.31 -22.08 -0.87
C THR A 147 2.55 -20.92 -1.50
N PHE A 148 2.60 -19.72 -0.92
CA PHE A 148 1.95 -18.51 -1.46
C PHE A 148 2.50 -18.15 -2.84
N ALA A 149 3.82 -18.18 -2.99
CA ALA A 149 4.49 -17.93 -4.25
C ALA A 149 4.15 -19.01 -5.30
N ALA A 150 4.11 -20.29 -4.89
CA ALA A 150 3.72 -21.40 -5.77
C ALA A 150 2.25 -21.35 -6.19
N TRP A 151 1.37 -20.81 -5.34
CA TRP A 151 -0.02 -20.53 -5.71
C TRP A 151 -0.16 -19.32 -6.63
N GLY A 152 0.84 -18.42 -6.68
CA GLY A 152 0.86 -17.28 -7.58
C GLY A 152 0.45 -15.96 -6.93
N PHE A 153 0.44 -15.87 -5.60
CA PHE A 153 0.16 -14.59 -4.93
C PHE A 153 1.27 -13.56 -5.17
N ASP A 154 0.87 -12.29 -5.28
CA ASP A 154 1.72 -11.13 -5.57
C ASP A 154 1.98 -10.29 -4.32
N ALA A 155 1.22 -10.50 -3.26
CA ALA A 155 1.31 -9.76 -2.02
C ALA A 155 0.89 -10.60 -0.81
N VAL A 156 1.43 -10.26 0.35
CA VAL A 156 1.01 -10.82 1.63
C VAL A 156 0.88 -9.69 2.67
N LYS A 157 -0.30 -9.62 3.32
CA LYS A 157 -0.52 -8.85 4.55
C LYS A 157 -0.20 -9.74 5.74
N VAL A 158 0.54 -9.23 6.68
CA VAL A 158 1.00 -9.99 7.83
C VAL A 158 0.68 -9.25 9.11
N ASP A 159 -0.24 -9.82 9.89
CA ASP A 159 -0.65 -9.31 11.18
C ASP A 159 0.28 -9.74 12.32
N PHE A 160 0.04 -9.22 13.52
CA PHE A 160 0.85 -9.46 14.71
C PHE A 160 0.07 -9.97 15.92
N CYS A 161 -1.20 -10.31 15.82
CA CYS A 161 -2.02 -10.79 16.94
C CYS A 161 -1.41 -12.03 17.61
N GLY A 162 -0.97 -13.01 16.82
CA GLY A 162 -0.27 -14.18 17.30
C GLY A 162 1.16 -13.87 17.74
N GLY A 163 1.78 -12.85 17.16
CA GLY A 163 3.07 -12.32 17.57
C GLY A 163 3.04 -11.82 19.01
N ILE A 164 2.01 -11.03 19.38
CA ILE A 164 1.79 -10.56 20.76
C ILE A 164 1.64 -11.76 21.74
N ARG A 165 0.77 -12.72 21.38
CA ARG A 165 0.54 -13.90 22.21
C ARG A 165 1.84 -14.69 22.48
N ARG A 166 2.75 -14.69 21.52
CA ARG A 166 4.06 -15.35 21.62
C ARG A 166 5.17 -14.43 22.11
N ARG A 167 4.90 -13.15 22.33
CA ARG A 167 5.86 -12.12 22.73
C ARG A 167 7.05 -12.04 21.76
N LEU A 168 6.77 -12.09 20.46
CA LEU A 168 7.80 -11.96 19.43
C LEU A 168 8.28 -10.51 19.33
N ASP A 169 9.54 -10.34 18.94
CA ASP A 169 10.08 -9.04 18.54
C ASP A 169 9.61 -8.72 17.11
N PRO A 170 8.87 -7.61 16.88
CA PRO A 170 8.31 -7.30 15.56
C PRO A 170 9.35 -7.23 14.45
N ALA A 171 10.43 -6.46 14.65
CA ALA A 171 11.47 -6.29 13.64
C ALA A 171 12.12 -7.62 13.24
N SER A 172 12.36 -8.51 14.22
CA SER A 172 12.92 -9.84 13.97
C SER A 172 11.95 -10.75 13.23
N ALA A 173 10.67 -10.74 13.61
CA ALA A 173 9.64 -11.59 13.01
C ALA A 173 9.37 -11.19 11.56
N TYR A 174 9.11 -9.91 11.29
CA TYR A 174 8.93 -9.41 9.93
C TYR A 174 10.20 -9.53 9.08
N GLY A 175 11.38 -9.33 9.68
CA GLY A 175 12.66 -9.58 9.04
C GLY A 175 12.83 -11.05 8.62
N ALA A 176 12.31 -12.01 9.41
CA ALA A 176 12.34 -13.43 9.04
C ALA A 176 11.39 -13.73 7.88
N LEU A 177 10.18 -13.16 7.86
CA LEU A 177 9.24 -13.25 6.72
C LEU A 177 9.80 -12.61 5.45
N HIS A 178 10.38 -11.41 5.58
CA HIS A 178 11.04 -10.75 4.46
C HIS A 178 12.14 -11.64 3.83
N ARG A 179 12.98 -12.26 4.66
CA ARG A 179 13.99 -13.21 4.18
C ARG A 179 13.35 -14.42 3.47
N ALA A 180 12.24 -14.94 4.00
CA ALA A 180 11.52 -16.02 3.35
C ALA A 180 11.01 -15.61 1.95
N ILE A 181 10.49 -14.39 1.80
CA ILE A 181 10.05 -13.84 0.49
C ILE A 181 11.23 -13.66 -0.47
N LEU A 182 12.39 -13.23 0.02
CA LEU A 182 13.58 -13.09 -0.83
C LEU A 182 14.12 -14.44 -1.32
N HIS A 183 13.86 -15.52 -0.59
CA HIS A 183 14.37 -16.87 -0.84
C HIS A 183 13.29 -17.87 -1.22
N ASP A 184 12.08 -17.41 -1.58
CA ASP A 184 10.98 -18.28 -1.98
C ASP A 184 11.38 -19.17 -3.17
N SER A 185 10.88 -20.42 -3.17
CA SER A 185 11.29 -21.44 -4.14
C SER A 185 10.97 -21.05 -5.58
N PRO A 186 9.80 -20.48 -5.92
CA PRO A 186 9.55 -19.94 -7.26
C PRO A 186 10.25 -18.63 -7.58
N ARG A 187 10.88 -17.97 -6.61
CA ARG A 187 11.48 -16.63 -6.72
C ARG A 187 10.51 -15.58 -7.28
N ARG A 188 9.28 -15.63 -6.81
CA ARG A 188 8.24 -14.69 -7.18
C ARG A 188 8.38 -13.39 -6.40
N PRO A 189 8.40 -12.21 -7.06
CA PRO A 189 8.30 -10.94 -6.35
C PRO A 189 6.96 -10.88 -5.59
N MET A 190 7.01 -10.63 -4.28
CA MET A 190 5.83 -10.55 -3.42
C MET A 190 5.93 -9.32 -2.54
N LEU A 191 4.90 -8.46 -2.58
CA LEU A 191 4.77 -7.31 -1.72
C LEU A 191 4.51 -7.78 -0.28
N LEU A 192 5.20 -7.18 0.68
CA LEU A 192 4.96 -7.41 2.11
C LEU A 192 4.30 -6.18 2.73
N SER A 193 3.07 -6.33 3.20
CA SER A 193 2.35 -5.35 4.01
C SER A 193 2.38 -5.77 5.48
N ILE A 194 2.88 -4.90 6.33
CA ILE A 194 3.06 -5.12 7.77
C ILE A 194 1.87 -4.52 8.52
N CYS A 195 1.30 -5.27 9.46
CA CYS A 195 0.21 -4.80 10.30
C CYS A 195 0.48 -5.19 11.77
N ASP A 196 1.27 -4.37 12.48
CA ASP A 196 1.64 -4.63 13.86
C ASP A 196 1.46 -3.44 14.80
N PHE A 197 0.95 -2.31 14.31
CA PHE A 197 0.81 -1.11 15.11
C PHE A 197 -0.35 -1.25 16.10
N LEU A 198 -0.06 -0.95 17.37
CA LEU A 198 -1.03 -0.96 18.46
C LEU A 198 -0.97 0.38 19.20
N GLU A 199 -2.09 1.08 19.28
CA GLU A 199 -2.20 2.24 20.15
C GLU A 199 -2.37 1.86 21.63
N PRO A 200 -1.89 2.71 22.56
CA PRO A 200 -2.16 2.56 23.98
C PRO A 200 -3.66 2.48 24.28
N GLY A 201 -4.10 1.43 24.99
CA GLY A 201 -5.49 1.23 25.39
C GLY A 201 -6.41 0.63 24.33
N GLN A 202 -5.92 0.30 23.14
CA GLN A 202 -6.72 -0.21 22.04
C GLN A 202 -6.39 -1.66 21.71
N TYR A 203 -6.74 -2.59 22.56
CA TYR A 203 -6.60 -3.98 22.17
C TYR A 203 -7.82 -4.81 22.57
N GLU A 204 -8.43 -5.45 21.58
CA GLU A 204 -9.76 -6.07 21.72
C GLU A 204 -9.77 -7.34 22.58
N ASN A 205 -8.66 -8.01 22.82
CA ASN A 205 -8.66 -9.34 23.45
C ASN A 205 -8.06 -9.37 24.85
N GLY A 206 -7.97 -8.25 25.55
CA GLY A 206 -7.42 -8.22 26.92
C GLY A 206 -5.94 -8.57 27.01
N LEU A 207 -5.24 -8.56 25.88
CA LEU A 207 -3.80 -8.84 25.82
C LEU A 207 -2.96 -7.58 26.00
N TYR A 208 -3.62 -6.44 26.10
CA TYR A 208 -3.00 -5.14 26.06
C TYR A 208 -3.19 -4.37 27.38
N THR A 209 -2.16 -3.73 27.89
CA THR A 209 -2.13 -3.09 29.21
C THR A 209 -2.27 -1.57 29.20
N GLY A 210 -2.55 -0.95 28.06
CA GLY A 210 -2.63 0.51 27.93
C GLY A 210 -1.32 1.20 27.52
N GLU A 211 -0.23 0.45 27.37
CA GLU A 211 1.05 0.95 26.88
C GLU A 211 1.46 0.22 25.61
N VAL A 212 2.15 0.87 24.69
CA VAL A 212 2.71 0.21 23.51
C VAL A 212 3.72 -0.83 23.99
N PRO A 213 3.50 -2.14 23.76
CA PRO A 213 4.40 -3.15 24.25
C PRO A 213 5.73 -3.11 23.51
N THR A 214 6.79 -3.43 24.22
CA THR A 214 8.12 -3.67 23.65
C THR A 214 8.54 -5.09 23.97
N PHE A 215 8.97 -5.83 22.95
CA PHE A 215 9.47 -7.18 23.11
C PHE A 215 10.85 -7.28 22.45
N GLY A 216 11.82 -7.88 23.15
CA GLY A 216 13.16 -8.02 22.59
C GLY A 216 13.89 -6.70 22.31
N GLY A 217 13.44 -5.59 22.89
CA GLY A 217 14.00 -4.26 22.67
C GLY A 217 13.39 -3.47 21.51
N SER A 218 12.45 -4.06 20.75
CA SER A 218 11.74 -3.35 19.68
C SER A 218 10.41 -2.80 20.17
N ALA A 219 10.08 -1.59 19.71
CA ALA A 219 8.75 -1.00 19.86
C ALA A 219 7.83 -1.44 18.71
N PHE A 220 6.50 -1.43 18.96
CA PHE A 220 5.48 -1.62 17.94
C PHE A 220 5.32 -0.35 17.09
N ALA A 221 6.40 0.15 16.54
CA ALA A 221 6.44 1.34 15.71
C ALA A 221 7.01 0.93 14.35
N SER A 222 6.15 0.45 13.48
CA SER A 222 6.52 -0.14 12.18
C SER A 222 7.35 0.79 11.31
N TYR A 223 7.14 2.11 11.40
CA TYR A 223 7.95 3.10 10.68
C TYR A 223 9.46 3.02 11.00
N GLY A 224 9.83 2.49 12.17
CA GLY A 224 11.23 2.36 12.58
C GLY A 224 11.99 1.23 11.87
N PHE A 225 11.31 0.16 11.43
CA PHE A 225 11.92 -0.97 10.74
C PHE A 225 11.27 -1.32 9.39
N GLY A 226 9.99 -0.94 9.21
CA GLY A 226 9.20 -1.21 8.01
C GLY A 226 9.90 -0.85 6.71
N PRO A 227 10.52 0.34 6.56
CA PRO A 227 11.23 0.72 5.34
C PRO A 227 12.33 -0.26 4.90
N SER A 228 12.87 -1.04 5.82
CA SER A 228 13.94 -2.02 5.52
C SER A 228 13.45 -3.40 5.16
N VAL A 229 12.17 -3.74 5.46
CA VAL A 229 11.65 -5.10 5.32
C VAL A 229 10.31 -5.21 4.60
N GLY A 230 9.49 -4.15 4.60
CA GLY A 230 8.15 -4.14 4.02
C GLY A 230 8.00 -3.17 2.85
N ASN A 231 6.90 -3.30 2.13
CA ASN A 231 6.47 -2.35 1.11
C ASN A 231 5.37 -1.40 1.62
N SER A 232 4.73 -1.74 2.73
CA SER A 232 3.90 -0.85 3.53
C SER A 232 3.85 -1.34 4.97
N TRP A 233 3.47 -0.45 5.87
CA TRP A 233 3.23 -0.78 7.28
C TRP A 233 2.13 0.10 7.84
N ARG A 234 1.26 -0.52 8.64
CA ARG A 234 0.23 0.19 9.38
C ARG A 234 0.87 1.16 10.37
N THR A 235 0.35 2.37 10.38
CA THR A 235 0.85 3.46 11.25
C THR A 235 0.04 3.57 12.54
N ASP A 236 -1.14 2.96 12.56
CA ASP A 236 -2.04 2.87 13.70
C ASP A 236 -2.88 1.59 13.63
N THR A 237 -3.71 1.36 14.66
CA THR A 237 -4.69 0.28 14.69
C THR A 237 -5.75 0.46 13.59
N ASP A 238 -6.66 -0.50 13.45
CA ASP A 238 -7.69 -0.48 12.41
C ASP A 238 -8.52 0.82 12.44
N VAL A 239 -8.73 1.42 11.27
CA VAL A 239 -9.58 2.61 11.11
C VAL A 239 -11.03 2.33 11.45
N GLY A 240 -11.41 1.07 11.56
CA GLY A 240 -12.73 0.63 11.93
C GLY A 240 -12.88 -0.88 11.84
N SER A 241 -14.14 -1.32 11.86
CA SER A 241 -14.55 -2.69 11.62
C SER A 241 -15.77 -2.69 10.67
N PRO A 242 -16.22 -3.85 10.17
CA PRO A 242 -17.37 -3.90 9.26
C PRO A 242 -18.57 -3.06 9.73
N GLY A 243 -18.93 -2.03 8.96
CA GLY A 243 -20.01 -1.10 9.25
C GLY A 243 -19.71 -0.03 10.33
N HIS A 244 -18.50 0.05 10.85
CA HIS A 244 -18.16 0.88 12.01
C HIS A 244 -16.88 1.71 11.80
N VAL A 245 -16.74 2.33 10.64
CA VAL A 245 -15.72 3.39 10.42
C VAL A 245 -16.31 4.73 10.87
N THR A 246 -15.59 5.49 11.67
CA THR A 246 -16.02 6.80 12.15
C THR A 246 -15.06 7.90 11.71
N PHE A 247 -15.55 9.15 11.64
CA PHE A 247 -14.68 10.27 11.31
C PHE A 247 -13.56 10.46 12.34
N ALA A 248 -13.84 10.19 13.61
CA ALA A 248 -12.84 10.25 14.67
C ALA A 248 -11.69 9.25 14.46
N THR A 249 -11.99 8.02 14.02
CA THR A 249 -10.97 7.01 13.73
C THR A 249 -10.19 7.35 12.46
N VAL A 250 -10.85 7.92 11.44
CA VAL A 250 -10.16 8.46 10.26
C VAL A 250 -9.15 9.54 10.64
N LEU A 251 -9.54 10.48 11.49
CA LEU A 251 -8.65 11.56 11.96
C LEU A 251 -7.50 11.03 12.82
N ARG A 252 -7.74 10.02 13.65
CA ARG A 252 -6.70 9.35 14.45
C ARG A 252 -5.64 8.73 13.54
N ASN A 253 -6.05 7.92 12.56
CA ASN A 253 -5.12 7.27 11.64
C ASN A 253 -4.40 8.26 10.72
N LEU A 254 -5.08 9.35 10.32
CA LEU A 254 -4.45 10.47 9.62
C LEU A 254 -3.31 11.08 10.45
N ASP A 255 -3.56 11.38 11.74
CA ASP A 255 -2.58 12.01 12.61
C ASP A 255 -1.38 11.09 12.88
N ALA A 256 -1.63 9.79 13.07
CA ALA A 256 -0.59 8.80 13.29
C ALA A 256 0.30 8.62 12.04
N ASP A 257 -0.29 8.52 10.86
CA ASP A 257 0.42 8.40 9.59
C ASP A 257 1.29 9.64 9.31
N ALA A 258 0.72 10.81 9.54
CA ALA A 258 1.39 12.08 9.32
C ALA A 258 2.58 12.36 10.25
N ALA A 259 2.76 11.58 11.31
CA ALA A 259 3.84 11.78 12.28
C ALA A 259 5.22 11.39 11.71
N HIS A 260 5.28 10.54 10.70
CA HIS A 260 6.52 9.98 10.16
C HIS A 260 6.57 10.01 8.62
N PRO A 261 6.42 11.21 7.99
CA PRO A 261 6.44 11.32 6.53
C PRO A 261 7.78 10.93 5.91
N GLU A 262 8.87 11.01 6.67
CA GLU A 262 10.23 10.63 6.24
C GLU A 262 10.41 9.12 6.06
N ALA A 263 9.53 8.31 6.64
CA ALA A 263 9.61 6.86 6.51
C ALA A 263 9.06 6.36 5.17
N ALA A 264 8.12 7.10 4.56
CA ALA A 264 7.47 6.73 3.32
C ALA A 264 8.22 7.22 2.07
N GLY A 265 8.13 6.45 0.99
CA GLY A 265 8.69 6.79 -0.30
C GLY A 265 8.52 5.68 -1.33
N PRO A 266 9.02 5.86 -2.57
CA PRO A 266 8.86 4.87 -3.63
C PRO A 266 9.32 3.47 -3.20
N GLY A 267 8.41 2.51 -3.28
CA GLY A 267 8.65 1.12 -2.90
C GLY A 267 8.27 0.76 -1.47
N HIS A 268 7.97 1.74 -0.61
CA HIS A 268 7.63 1.53 0.80
C HIS A 268 6.79 2.70 1.35
N TRP A 269 5.64 2.41 1.96
CA TRP A 269 4.59 3.40 2.24
C TRP A 269 4.07 3.27 3.65
N ASN A 270 3.84 4.42 4.31
CA ASN A 270 2.96 4.50 5.48
C ASN A 270 1.54 4.08 5.06
N ASP A 271 0.84 3.39 5.93
CA ASP A 271 -0.48 2.82 5.65
C ASP A 271 -1.45 3.16 6.81
N PRO A 272 -2.33 4.16 6.62
CA PRO A 272 -3.31 4.54 7.62
C PRO A 272 -4.55 3.65 7.61
N ASP A 273 -4.49 2.48 6.98
CA ASP A 273 -5.55 1.49 6.83
C ASP A 273 -6.49 1.70 5.64
N TYR A 274 -7.41 0.77 5.48
CA TYR A 274 -8.32 0.65 4.36
C TYR A 274 -9.26 1.83 4.19
N LEU A 275 -9.65 2.06 2.95
CA LEU A 275 -10.77 2.94 2.62
C LEU A 275 -12.08 2.23 2.92
N GLY A 276 -12.94 2.87 3.72
CA GLY A 276 -14.23 2.32 4.14
C GLY A 276 -15.44 3.01 3.50
N PRO A 277 -15.64 2.96 2.16
CA PRO A 277 -16.85 3.53 1.56
C PRO A 277 -18.08 2.78 2.05
N ASP A 278 -19.12 3.53 2.41
CA ASP A 278 -20.39 3.00 2.90
C ASP A 278 -20.28 2.13 4.18
N GLN A 279 -19.21 2.31 4.97
CA GLN A 279 -18.93 1.59 6.20
C GLN A 279 -19.17 2.43 7.48
N GLY A 280 -20.02 3.46 7.41
CA GLY A 280 -20.40 4.31 8.55
C GLY A 280 -20.10 5.79 8.37
N LEU A 281 -19.26 6.16 7.40
CA LEU A 281 -18.96 7.56 7.07
C LEU A 281 -20.07 8.18 6.22
N THR A 282 -20.35 9.47 6.43
CA THR A 282 -21.13 10.27 5.47
C THR A 282 -20.34 10.44 4.17
N PRO A 283 -20.97 10.79 3.04
CA PRO A 283 -20.25 11.04 1.78
C PRO A 283 -19.12 12.07 1.89
N ALA A 284 -19.30 13.15 2.67
CA ALA A 284 -18.29 14.19 2.88
C ALA A 284 -17.10 13.69 3.71
N GLN A 285 -17.38 12.91 4.76
CA GLN A 285 -16.35 12.27 5.58
C GLN A 285 -15.54 11.25 4.77
N PHE A 286 -16.21 10.44 3.91
CA PHE A 286 -15.53 9.50 3.04
C PHE A 286 -14.67 10.21 1.98
N GLN A 287 -15.17 11.30 1.37
CA GLN A 287 -14.34 12.14 0.51
C GLN A 287 -13.11 12.67 1.24
N THR A 288 -13.26 13.05 2.52
CA THR A 288 -12.14 13.48 3.37
C THR A 288 -11.16 12.35 3.59
N GLN A 289 -11.60 11.14 3.95
CA GLN A 289 -10.72 9.98 4.08
C GLN A 289 -9.93 9.78 2.79
N PHE A 290 -10.60 9.68 1.65
CA PHE A 290 -9.97 9.43 0.35
C PHE A 290 -8.99 10.53 -0.06
N GLY A 291 -9.38 11.79 0.11
CA GLY A 291 -8.52 12.94 -0.22
C GLY A 291 -7.29 13.04 0.68
N MET A 292 -7.45 12.76 1.99
CA MET A 292 -6.33 12.80 2.92
C MET A 292 -5.38 11.62 2.74
N TRP A 293 -5.87 10.39 2.44
CA TRP A 293 -5.02 9.27 2.03
C TRP A 293 -4.20 9.60 0.79
N ALA A 294 -4.81 10.29 -0.19
CA ALA A 294 -4.09 10.77 -1.37
C ALA A 294 -3.02 11.83 -1.04
N ILE A 295 -3.27 12.73 -0.11
CA ILE A 295 -2.27 13.67 0.42
C ILE A 295 -1.12 12.92 1.10
N LEU A 296 -1.43 11.89 1.89
CA LEU A 296 -0.42 11.07 2.59
C LEU A 296 0.39 10.16 1.66
N ALA A 297 0.00 9.97 0.40
CA ALA A 297 0.57 8.94 -0.50
C ALA A 297 0.42 7.54 0.10
N ALA A 298 -0.76 7.23 0.59
CA ALA A 298 -1.08 5.98 1.28
C ALA A 298 -1.66 4.94 0.32
N PRO A 299 -1.53 3.63 0.60
CA PRO A 299 -2.21 2.60 -0.19
C PRO A 299 -3.72 2.85 -0.27
N LEU A 300 -4.29 2.85 -1.49
CA LEU A 300 -5.72 3.03 -1.70
C LEU A 300 -6.40 1.67 -1.83
N MET A 301 -6.63 1.00 -0.70
CA MET A 301 -7.29 -0.30 -0.65
C MET A 301 -8.75 -0.14 -0.22
N ILE A 302 -9.68 -0.37 -1.15
CA ILE A 302 -11.12 -0.30 -0.88
C ILE A 302 -11.54 -1.57 -0.13
N SER A 303 -12.10 -1.43 1.07
CA SER A 303 -12.66 -2.55 1.83
C SER A 303 -14.17 -2.35 2.01
N ALA A 304 -14.94 -2.77 1.00
CA ALA A 304 -16.40 -2.68 0.92
C ALA A 304 -16.93 -3.66 -0.12
N ASP A 305 -18.23 -3.94 -0.09
CA ASP A 305 -18.91 -4.68 -1.16
C ASP A 305 -19.05 -3.76 -2.40
N LEU A 306 -18.23 -4.00 -3.41
CA LEU A 306 -18.20 -3.20 -4.63
C LEU A 306 -19.50 -3.28 -5.43
N THR A 307 -20.26 -4.36 -5.29
CA THR A 307 -21.53 -4.56 -6.01
C THR A 307 -22.63 -3.63 -5.52
N SER A 308 -22.51 -3.16 -4.29
CA SER A 308 -23.50 -2.33 -3.59
C SER A 308 -23.02 -0.91 -3.25
N LEU A 309 -21.86 -0.48 -3.77
CA LEU A 309 -21.35 0.88 -3.53
C LEU A 309 -22.38 1.95 -3.93
N SER A 310 -22.61 2.90 -3.03
CA SER A 310 -23.43 4.07 -3.33
C SER A 310 -22.86 4.89 -4.51
N PRO A 311 -23.69 5.63 -5.25
CA PRO A 311 -23.22 6.49 -6.34
C PRO A 311 -22.14 7.50 -5.88
N SER A 312 -22.27 8.06 -4.68
CA SER A 312 -21.30 9.00 -4.10
C SER A 312 -19.96 8.33 -3.81
N SER A 313 -19.98 7.15 -3.18
CA SER A 313 -18.76 6.40 -2.89
C SER A 313 -18.05 5.96 -4.17
N ARG A 314 -18.81 5.47 -5.15
CA ARG A 314 -18.27 5.11 -6.47
C ARG A 314 -17.64 6.33 -7.17
N ALA A 315 -18.29 7.49 -7.16
CA ALA A 315 -17.73 8.72 -7.72
C ALA A 315 -16.43 9.15 -7.03
N THR A 316 -16.37 9.01 -5.70
CA THR A 316 -15.19 9.35 -4.91
C THR A 316 -14.01 8.45 -5.27
N VAL A 317 -14.15 7.12 -5.22
CA VAL A 317 -13.04 6.19 -5.49
C VAL A 317 -12.60 6.15 -6.96
N SER A 318 -13.42 6.67 -7.88
CA SER A 318 -13.07 6.78 -9.31
C SER A 318 -12.58 8.17 -9.71
N ASN A 319 -12.38 9.09 -8.76
CA ASN A 319 -11.90 10.44 -9.06
C ASN A 319 -10.43 10.45 -9.48
N ARG A 320 -10.20 10.53 -10.78
CA ARG A 320 -8.86 10.49 -11.39
C ARG A 320 -7.94 11.60 -10.94
N GLU A 321 -8.47 12.78 -10.61
CA GLU A 321 -7.65 13.91 -10.20
C GLU A 321 -7.10 13.70 -8.79
N VAL A 322 -7.88 13.10 -7.90
CA VAL A 322 -7.44 12.74 -6.55
C VAL A 322 -6.51 11.52 -6.60
N ILE A 323 -6.84 10.50 -7.40
CA ILE A 323 -5.94 9.36 -7.65
C ILE A 323 -4.59 9.83 -8.18
N ALA A 324 -4.55 10.81 -9.09
CA ALA A 324 -3.30 11.36 -9.62
C ALA A 324 -2.47 12.14 -8.57
N VAL A 325 -3.08 12.64 -7.51
CA VAL A 325 -2.36 13.18 -6.34
C VAL A 325 -1.70 12.07 -5.56
N ASP A 326 -2.43 10.99 -5.30
CA ASP A 326 -1.90 9.81 -4.60
C ASP A 326 -0.73 9.18 -5.38
N GLN A 327 -0.96 8.92 -6.65
CA GLN A 327 -0.06 8.21 -7.56
C GLN A 327 1.04 9.10 -8.15
N ASP A 328 1.28 10.29 -7.58
CA ASP A 328 2.33 11.17 -8.09
C ASP A 328 3.71 10.49 -7.98
N PRO A 329 4.47 10.40 -9.09
CA PRO A 329 5.71 9.63 -9.11
C PRO A 329 6.87 10.27 -8.34
N ALA A 330 6.71 11.47 -7.76
CA ALA A 330 7.67 11.99 -6.78
C ALA A 330 7.64 11.17 -5.48
N GLY A 331 6.52 10.50 -5.17
CA GLY A 331 6.37 9.64 -4.01
C GLY A 331 6.55 10.37 -2.68
N ILE A 332 6.23 11.66 -2.63
CA ILE A 332 6.41 12.48 -1.43
C ILE A 332 5.10 12.49 -0.63
N GLN A 333 5.16 12.08 0.63
CA GLN A 333 4.04 12.23 1.55
C GLN A 333 3.77 13.71 1.85
N GLY A 334 2.50 14.11 1.87
CA GLY A 334 2.09 15.46 2.23
C GLY A 334 2.22 15.72 3.74
N THR A 335 2.36 16.96 4.10
CA THR A 335 2.58 17.40 5.49
C THR A 335 1.63 18.50 5.91
N LEU A 336 1.42 18.63 7.22
CA LEU A 336 0.63 19.69 7.83
C LEU A 336 1.41 21.01 7.76
N VAL A 337 0.79 22.05 7.17
CA VAL A 337 1.35 23.41 7.07
C VAL A 337 0.93 24.27 8.25
N SER A 338 -0.34 24.19 8.62
CA SER A 338 -0.88 24.95 9.76
C SER A 338 -2.09 24.27 10.36
N SER A 339 -2.29 24.47 11.66
CA SER A 339 -3.45 24.03 12.43
C SER A 339 -3.92 25.12 13.35
N ALA A 340 -5.22 25.44 13.32
CA ALA A 340 -5.86 26.44 14.17
C ALA A 340 -7.23 25.90 14.62
N GLY A 341 -7.31 25.35 15.81
CA GLY A 341 -8.51 24.63 16.27
C GLY A 341 -8.81 23.44 15.36
N ALA A 342 -10.03 23.41 14.80
CA ALA A 342 -10.44 22.36 13.87
C ALA A 342 -10.00 22.61 12.41
N ALA A 343 -9.46 23.79 12.08
CA ALA A 343 -9.01 24.13 10.74
C ALA A 343 -7.55 23.69 10.52
N GLN A 344 -7.31 22.94 9.46
CA GLN A 344 -5.96 22.50 9.07
C GLN A 344 -5.70 22.76 7.59
N VAL A 345 -4.44 23.08 7.28
CA VAL A 345 -3.92 23.22 5.91
C VAL A 345 -2.82 22.21 5.70
N TRP A 346 -2.97 21.36 4.68
CA TRP A 346 -2.01 20.34 4.30
C TRP A 346 -1.46 20.60 2.91
N VAL A 347 -0.23 20.19 2.64
CA VAL A 347 0.40 20.33 1.33
C VAL A 347 1.15 19.07 0.94
N LYS A 348 0.98 18.66 -0.32
CA LYS A 348 1.81 17.63 -0.96
C LYS A 348 2.48 18.22 -2.19
N PRO A 349 3.82 18.24 -2.25
CA PRO A 349 4.55 18.59 -3.46
C PRO A 349 4.30 17.56 -4.55
N LEU A 350 4.07 18.01 -5.78
CA LEU A 350 3.87 17.14 -6.92
C LEU A 350 5.04 17.28 -7.92
N ARG A 351 5.30 16.22 -8.67
CA ARG A 351 6.46 16.13 -9.58
C ARG A 351 6.51 17.25 -10.62
N ASP A 352 5.36 17.75 -11.07
CA ASP A 352 5.27 18.82 -12.05
C ASP A 352 5.47 20.23 -11.48
N GLY A 353 5.86 20.33 -10.21
CA GLY A 353 6.05 21.59 -9.50
C GLY A 353 4.78 22.20 -8.93
N SER A 354 3.61 21.66 -9.23
CA SER A 354 2.36 22.05 -8.56
C SER A 354 2.30 21.53 -7.12
N ARG A 355 1.28 21.96 -6.39
CA ARG A 355 0.99 21.48 -5.02
C ARG A 355 -0.43 20.96 -4.96
N ALA A 356 -0.64 19.80 -4.33
CA ALA A 356 -1.94 19.45 -3.81
C ALA A 356 -2.07 20.08 -2.41
N VAL A 357 -3.16 20.80 -2.20
CA VAL A 357 -3.44 21.53 -0.95
C VAL A 357 -4.80 21.09 -0.42
N ALA A 358 -4.83 20.55 0.79
CA ALA A 358 -6.07 20.23 1.47
C ALA A 358 -6.38 21.26 2.55
N LEU A 359 -7.57 21.83 2.49
CA LEU A 359 -8.16 22.63 3.57
C LEU A 359 -9.12 21.69 4.31
N LEU A 360 -8.68 21.15 5.44
CA LEU A 360 -9.42 20.17 6.25
C LEU A 360 -10.13 20.85 7.40
N ASN A 361 -11.42 20.67 7.49
CA ASN A 361 -12.23 21.01 8.65
C ASN A 361 -12.54 19.77 9.47
N ARG A 362 -11.94 19.66 10.65
CA ARG A 362 -12.10 18.54 11.58
C ARG A 362 -13.33 18.69 12.49
N GLY A 363 -13.92 19.87 12.54
CA GLY A 363 -15.08 20.17 13.39
C GLY A 363 -16.40 20.01 12.66
N PRO A 364 -17.54 20.07 13.40
CA PRO A 364 -18.87 19.84 12.82
C PRO A 364 -19.43 21.06 12.08
N GLU A 365 -18.94 22.27 12.37
CA GLU A 365 -19.48 23.50 11.80
C GLU A 365 -18.65 23.96 10.59
N THR A 366 -19.26 24.70 9.67
CA THR A 366 -18.53 25.32 8.55
C THR A 366 -17.50 26.32 9.05
N LEU A 367 -16.26 26.17 8.61
CA LEU A 367 -15.14 27.07 8.95
C LEU A 367 -14.58 27.78 7.71
N ALA A 368 -14.26 29.06 7.87
CA ALA A 368 -13.41 29.76 6.90
C ALA A 368 -11.95 29.35 7.15
N ILE A 369 -11.35 28.67 6.15
CA ILE A 369 -9.94 28.24 6.20
C ILE A 369 -9.18 29.02 5.15
N ALA A 370 -8.08 29.66 5.56
CA ALA A 370 -7.26 30.51 4.70
C ALA A 370 -5.78 30.14 4.79
N THR A 371 -5.10 30.24 3.65
CA THR A 371 -3.65 30.13 3.50
C THR A 371 -3.19 30.97 2.32
N SER A 372 -1.96 30.78 1.85
CA SER A 372 -1.46 31.46 0.66
C SER A 372 -0.61 30.53 -0.21
N ALA A 373 -0.44 30.88 -1.47
CA ALA A 373 0.45 30.18 -2.39
C ALA A 373 1.89 30.09 -1.82
N ALA A 374 2.38 31.16 -1.21
CA ALA A 374 3.70 31.18 -0.57
C ALA A 374 3.77 30.23 0.64
N ALA A 375 2.73 30.20 1.50
CA ALA A 375 2.69 29.34 2.68
C ALA A 375 2.67 27.85 2.33
N VAL A 376 2.09 27.48 1.18
CA VAL A 376 2.11 26.09 0.65
C VAL A 376 3.32 25.80 -0.24
N GLY A 377 4.34 26.66 -0.20
CA GLY A 377 5.62 26.43 -0.87
C GLY A 377 5.61 26.64 -2.39
N MET A 378 4.69 27.45 -2.91
CA MET A 378 4.74 27.92 -4.30
C MET A 378 5.75 29.05 -4.44
N GLY A 379 6.59 28.99 -5.47
CA GLY A 379 7.47 30.10 -5.84
C GLY A 379 6.69 31.34 -6.32
N PRO A 380 7.33 32.52 -6.38
CA PRO A 380 6.69 33.75 -6.88
C PRO A 380 6.18 33.58 -8.32
N ALA A 381 4.96 34.01 -8.57
CA ALA A 381 4.35 34.03 -9.90
C ALA A 381 3.39 35.20 -10.03
N GLY A 382 3.04 35.60 -11.27
CA GLY A 382 2.07 36.65 -11.52
C GLY A 382 0.65 36.28 -11.09
N ALA A 383 0.32 35.00 -11.13
CA ALA A 383 -0.94 34.44 -10.69
C ALA A 383 -0.79 32.93 -10.39
N TYR A 384 -1.77 32.39 -9.68
CA TYR A 384 -1.88 30.96 -9.42
C TYR A 384 -3.26 30.45 -9.83
N GLU A 385 -3.28 29.31 -10.48
CA GLU A 385 -4.50 28.57 -10.76
C GLU A 385 -4.81 27.65 -9.58
N LEU A 386 -6.04 27.72 -9.09
CA LEU A 386 -6.59 26.85 -8.06
C LEU A 386 -7.66 25.97 -8.71
N ARG A 387 -7.38 24.67 -8.85
CA ARG A 387 -8.33 23.70 -9.34
C ARG A 387 -8.88 22.86 -8.20
N ASP A 388 -10.17 22.92 -8.00
CA ASP A 388 -10.88 22.04 -7.06
C ASP A 388 -10.95 20.62 -7.66
N LEU A 389 -10.37 19.65 -6.98
CA LEU A 389 -10.27 18.26 -7.48
C LEU A 389 -11.56 17.46 -7.32
N TRP A 390 -12.52 17.95 -6.52
CA TRP A 390 -13.84 17.30 -6.40
C TRP A 390 -14.80 17.75 -7.51
N THR A 391 -14.84 19.03 -7.81
CA THR A 391 -15.80 19.63 -8.76
C THR A 391 -15.20 19.83 -10.15
N GLY A 392 -13.87 19.84 -10.27
CA GLY A 392 -13.16 20.22 -11.50
C GLY A 392 -13.19 21.72 -11.78
N SER A 393 -13.76 22.56 -10.89
CA SER A 393 -13.80 23.99 -11.10
C SER A 393 -12.41 24.63 -10.93
N THR A 394 -12.19 25.74 -11.65
CA THR A 394 -10.90 26.42 -11.64
C THR A 394 -11.10 27.91 -11.37
N ARG A 395 -10.28 28.50 -10.52
CA ARG A 395 -10.20 29.95 -10.29
C ARG A 395 -8.76 30.45 -10.24
N MET A 396 -8.58 31.75 -10.47
CA MET A 396 -7.26 32.38 -10.38
C MET A 396 -7.14 33.19 -9.09
N THR A 397 -5.92 33.26 -8.55
CA THR A 397 -5.58 34.12 -7.41
C THR A 397 -4.21 34.76 -7.59
N ALA A 398 -4.01 35.94 -6.98
CA ALA A 398 -2.69 36.59 -6.89
C ALA A 398 -1.86 36.04 -5.70
N GLY A 399 -2.39 35.09 -4.93
CA GLY A 399 -1.67 34.46 -3.80
C GLY A 399 -2.56 33.95 -2.68
N PRO A 400 -3.62 34.65 -2.23
CA PRO A 400 -4.52 34.15 -1.18
C PRO A 400 -5.29 32.92 -1.62
N ILE A 401 -5.42 31.95 -0.70
CA ILE A 401 -6.20 30.73 -0.87
C ILE A 401 -7.14 30.63 0.33
N GLU A 402 -8.42 30.82 0.09
CA GLU A 402 -9.43 30.79 1.15
C GLU A 402 -10.73 30.14 0.69
N ALA A 403 -11.41 29.47 1.60
CA ALA A 403 -12.71 28.88 1.35
C ALA A 403 -13.49 28.66 2.65
N GLY A 404 -14.81 28.70 2.55
CA GLY A 404 -15.69 28.11 3.55
C GLY A 404 -15.71 26.60 3.37
N VAL A 405 -15.20 25.86 4.35
CA VAL A 405 -15.14 24.38 4.32
C VAL A 405 -16.22 23.83 5.25
N PRO A 406 -17.19 23.07 4.75
CA PRO A 406 -18.24 22.47 5.58
C PRO A 406 -17.64 21.62 6.71
N GLY A 407 -18.44 21.36 7.74
CA GLY A 407 -18.01 20.51 8.86
C GLY A 407 -17.61 19.12 8.41
N GLU A 408 -16.56 18.57 9.04
CA GLU A 408 -16.06 17.21 8.81
C GLU A 408 -15.76 16.91 7.33
N SER A 409 -15.21 17.90 6.62
CA SER A 409 -14.96 17.81 5.19
C SER A 409 -13.61 18.41 4.78
N THR A 410 -13.22 18.17 3.54
CA THR A 410 -11.97 18.65 2.95
C THR A 410 -12.22 19.25 1.58
N LEU A 411 -11.76 20.50 1.38
CA LEU A 411 -11.56 21.05 0.05
C LEU A 411 -10.15 20.66 -0.42
N LEU A 412 -10.07 19.94 -1.53
CA LEU A 412 -8.80 19.51 -2.10
C LEU A 412 -8.51 20.28 -3.38
N LEU A 413 -7.44 21.03 -3.39
CA LEU A 413 -7.03 21.92 -4.48
C LEU A 413 -5.73 21.46 -5.12
N ARG A 414 -5.61 21.59 -6.43
CA ARG A 414 -4.31 21.63 -7.11
C ARG A 414 -3.93 23.07 -7.42
N VAL A 415 -2.76 23.51 -6.94
CA VAL A 415 -2.24 24.87 -7.07
C VAL A 415 -1.10 24.87 -8.08
N ARG A 416 -1.21 25.69 -9.13
CA ARG A 416 -0.21 25.85 -10.19
C ARG A 416 0.16 27.32 -10.39
N ALA A 417 1.42 27.63 -10.57
CA ALA A 417 1.89 28.95 -11.03
C ALA A 417 1.51 29.15 -12.51
N ARG A 418 1.15 30.42 -12.85
CA ARG A 418 0.79 30.82 -14.20
C ARG A 418 1.61 32.05 -14.65
#